data_2942097b1c1223c474f577e18477235f
#
_entry.id   2942097b1c1223c474f577e18477235f
#
_cell.length_a   1.000
_cell.length_b   1.000
_cell.length_c   1.000
_cell.angle_alpha   90.00
_cell.angle_beta   90.00
_cell.angle_gamma   90.00
#
_symmetry.space_group_name_H-M   'P 1'
#
loop_
_entity.id
_entity.type
_entity.pdbx_description
1 polymer ?
#
loop_
_entity_poly.entity_id
_entity_poly.type
_entity_poly.pdbx_seq_one_letter_code
_entity_poly.pdbx_strand_id
1 'polypeptide(L)'
;HKTGWFDPMMTTGCSMGAYHALNFFLQHPDVFRGVIALSGVYDARFFVGEYGDDVAIYSNSPSDYVFNQHDPWFLDQYRQSNIIVCTGHGPWEHDGLPSFYKVKEALEMKGVPAWFDEWGGDVAHDWPWWRVQMPYFLSRLGL
;
A
#
# COMPACT_ATOMS: atom_id res chain seq x y z
N HIS A 1 -5.66 -16.84 -18.95
CA HIS A 1 -5.61 -17.98 -18.02
C HIS A 1 -5.82 -19.29 -18.72
N LYS A 2 -4.83 -20.15 -18.70
CA LYS A 2 -4.91 -21.46 -19.37
C LYS A 2 -5.95 -22.38 -18.76
N THR A 3 -6.30 -22.16 -17.51
CA THR A 3 -7.25 -22.96 -16.78
C THR A 3 -8.67 -22.36 -16.80
N GLY A 4 -8.85 -21.21 -17.43
CA GLY A 4 -10.10 -20.45 -17.33
C GLY A 4 -10.35 -19.84 -15.97
N TRP A 5 -9.34 -19.75 -15.14
CA TRP A 5 -9.45 -19.17 -13.81
C TRP A 5 -9.31 -17.64 -13.89
N PHE A 6 -10.34 -16.95 -13.43
CA PHE A 6 -10.43 -15.50 -13.53
C PHE A 6 -10.61 -14.84 -12.16
N ASP A 7 -10.31 -15.55 -11.09
CA ASP A 7 -10.45 -15.00 -9.74
C ASP A 7 -9.52 -13.80 -9.55
N PRO A 8 -9.99 -12.74 -8.88
CA PRO A 8 -9.17 -11.58 -8.63
C PRO A 8 -7.98 -11.92 -7.75
N MET A 9 -6.84 -11.30 -8.05
CA MET A 9 -5.63 -11.42 -7.23
C MET A 9 -5.45 -10.19 -6.36
N MET A 10 -4.82 -10.38 -5.22
CA MET A 10 -4.43 -9.30 -4.31
C MET A 10 -2.94 -9.34 -4.07
N THR A 11 -2.35 -8.17 -3.85
CA THR A 11 -0.98 -8.09 -3.34
C THR A 11 -1.00 -7.93 -1.82
N THR A 12 -0.07 -8.56 -1.14
CA THR A 12 0.08 -8.39 0.31
C THR A 12 1.55 -8.35 0.68
N GLY A 13 1.86 -7.70 1.77
CA GLY A 13 3.22 -7.68 2.26
C GLY A 13 3.39 -6.90 3.54
N CYS A 14 4.54 -7.11 4.18
CA CYS A 14 4.94 -6.45 5.41
C CYS A 14 6.28 -5.76 5.20
N SER A 15 6.48 -4.59 5.80
CA SER A 15 7.73 -3.84 5.73
C SER A 15 8.09 -3.50 4.26
N MET A 16 9.25 -3.89 3.78
CA MET A 16 9.60 -3.69 2.36
C MET A 16 8.63 -4.42 1.43
N GLY A 17 8.10 -5.56 1.86
CA GLY A 17 7.06 -6.28 1.13
C GLY A 17 5.78 -5.47 0.98
N ALA A 18 5.43 -4.66 1.98
CA ALA A 18 4.29 -3.75 1.90
C ALA A 18 4.49 -2.67 0.84
N TYR A 19 5.69 -2.10 0.78
CA TYR A 19 6.05 -1.15 -0.27
C TYR A 19 5.85 -1.77 -1.66
N HIS A 20 6.40 -2.96 -1.88
CA HIS A 20 6.26 -3.65 -3.16
C HIS A 20 4.79 -4.01 -3.46
N ALA A 21 4.06 -4.48 -2.45
CA ALA A 21 2.65 -4.84 -2.63
C ALA A 21 1.82 -3.64 -3.08
N LEU A 22 1.97 -2.50 -2.43
CA LEU A 22 1.24 -1.30 -2.80
C LEU A 22 1.69 -0.78 -4.18
N ASN A 23 2.98 -0.76 -4.44
CA ASN A 23 3.51 -0.28 -5.72
C ASN A 23 3.02 -1.13 -6.89
N PHE A 24 3.05 -2.46 -6.76
CA PHE A 24 2.53 -3.35 -7.81
C PHE A 24 1.04 -3.16 -8.04
N PHE A 25 0.27 -3.05 -6.97
CA PHE A 25 -1.17 -2.81 -7.09
C PHE A 25 -1.45 -1.49 -7.82
N LEU A 26 -0.81 -0.41 -7.39
CA LEU A 26 -1.07 0.92 -7.97
C LEU A 26 -0.68 1.01 -9.44
N GLN A 27 0.34 0.26 -9.85
CA GLN A 27 0.78 0.24 -11.26
C GLN A 27 -0.01 -0.74 -12.12
N HIS A 28 -0.58 -1.79 -11.53
CA HIS A 28 -1.29 -2.85 -12.25
C HIS A 28 -2.65 -3.17 -11.63
N PRO A 29 -3.54 -2.16 -11.50
CA PRO A 29 -4.84 -2.38 -10.85
C PRO A 29 -5.81 -3.21 -11.68
N ASP A 30 -5.48 -3.47 -12.93
CA ASP A 30 -6.22 -4.40 -13.80
C ASP A 30 -5.91 -5.86 -13.47
N VAL A 31 -4.71 -6.13 -12.95
CA VAL A 31 -4.28 -7.47 -12.55
C VAL A 31 -4.63 -7.73 -11.09
N PHE A 32 -4.36 -6.76 -10.22
CA PHE A 32 -4.57 -6.87 -8.78
C PHE A 32 -5.82 -6.08 -8.38
N ARG A 33 -6.76 -6.77 -7.76
CA ARG A 33 -8.03 -6.17 -7.32
C ARG A 33 -8.03 -5.74 -5.87
N GLY A 34 -6.86 -5.76 -5.25
CA GLY A 34 -6.72 -5.31 -3.88
C GLY A 34 -5.31 -5.41 -3.38
N VAL A 35 -5.08 -4.78 -2.24
CA VAL A 35 -3.78 -4.77 -1.56
C VAL A 35 -4.00 -4.74 -0.06
N ILE A 36 -3.20 -5.51 0.67
CA ILE A 36 -3.05 -5.41 2.13
C ILE A 36 -1.59 -5.13 2.39
N ALA A 37 -1.27 -3.90 2.77
CA ALA A 37 0.10 -3.44 3.00
C ALA A 37 0.28 -3.11 4.48
N LEU A 38 1.17 -3.83 5.15
CA LEU A 38 1.39 -3.73 6.59
C LEU A 38 2.77 -3.11 6.88
N SER A 39 2.78 -1.98 7.59
CA SER A 39 4.01 -1.36 8.10
C SER A 39 5.02 -1.02 7.01
N GLY A 40 4.57 -0.51 5.89
CA GLY A 40 5.45 -0.14 4.77
C GLY A 40 6.00 1.27 4.87
N VAL A 41 7.04 1.51 4.09
CA VAL A 41 7.53 2.85 3.75
C VAL A 41 7.29 3.03 2.25
N TYR A 42 6.50 4.03 1.88
CA TYR A 42 6.01 4.17 0.51
C TYR A 42 6.72 5.26 -0.28
N ASP A 43 7.81 5.74 0.23
CA ASP A 43 8.71 6.67 -0.44
C ASP A 43 9.99 5.93 -0.82
N ALA A 44 10.22 5.76 -2.12
CA ALA A 44 11.38 5.01 -2.61
C ALA A 44 12.71 5.66 -2.19
N ARG A 45 12.71 6.97 -1.94
CA ARG A 45 13.92 7.67 -1.49
C ARG A 45 14.42 7.21 -0.13
N PHE A 46 13.52 6.64 0.68
CA PHE A 46 13.93 6.05 1.96
C PHE A 46 14.98 4.94 1.75
N PHE A 47 14.84 4.18 0.66
CA PHE A 47 15.74 3.04 0.38
C PHE A 47 16.99 3.43 -0.39
N VAL A 48 16.95 4.54 -1.14
CA VAL A 48 18.05 4.94 -2.04
C VAL A 48 18.73 6.26 -1.62
N GLY A 49 18.24 6.92 -0.58
CA GLY A 49 18.82 8.14 -0.04
C GLY A 49 18.77 9.31 -1.00
N GLU A 50 19.92 9.98 -1.19
CA GLU A 50 20.01 11.22 -1.96
C GLU A 50 19.82 11.04 -3.47
N TYR A 51 19.69 9.82 -3.95
CA TYR A 51 19.48 9.54 -5.37
C TYR A 51 18.02 9.69 -5.78
N GLY A 52 17.22 10.44 -5.01
CA GLY A 52 15.77 10.53 -5.14
C GLY A 52 15.24 11.30 -6.33
N ASP A 53 16.08 11.94 -7.12
CA ASP A 53 15.65 12.75 -8.27
C ASP A 53 15.58 11.96 -9.57
N ASP A 54 15.95 10.69 -9.55
CA ASP A 54 15.88 9.83 -10.72
C ASP A 54 14.42 9.51 -11.07
N VAL A 55 14.08 9.52 -12.36
CA VAL A 55 12.73 9.22 -12.84
C VAL A 55 12.31 7.81 -12.45
N ALA A 56 13.22 6.84 -12.49
CA ALA A 56 12.90 5.47 -12.09
C ALA A 56 12.54 5.39 -10.60
N ILE A 57 13.19 6.17 -9.75
CA ILE A 57 12.87 6.22 -8.34
C ILE A 57 11.49 6.84 -8.13
N TYR A 58 11.22 7.96 -8.78
CA TYR A 58 9.91 8.61 -8.72
C TYR A 58 8.80 7.66 -9.19
N SER A 59 9.02 6.98 -10.31
CA SER A 59 8.03 6.08 -10.91
C SER A 59 7.75 4.85 -10.06
N ASN A 60 8.55 4.60 -9.02
CA ASN A 60 8.37 3.50 -8.08
C ASN A 60 8.17 3.99 -6.64
N SER A 61 7.81 5.25 -6.47
CA SER A 61 7.57 5.83 -5.15
C SER A 61 6.10 6.20 -5.00
N PRO A 62 5.27 5.32 -4.38
CA PRO A 62 3.83 5.58 -4.26
C PRO A 62 3.47 6.91 -3.64
N SER A 63 4.22 7.35 -2.61
CA SER A 63 3.95 8.61 -1.95
C SER A 63 4.17 9.84 -2.87
N ASP A 64 4.90 9.65 -3.96
CA ASP A 64 5.16 10.71 -4.93
C ASP A 64 4.20 10.64 -6.13
N TYR A 65 4.13 9.49 -6.81
CA TYR A 65 3.40 9.45 -8.09
C TYR A 65 1.89 9.42 -7.93
N VAL A 66 1.36 8.96 -6.79
CA VAL A 66 -0.11 8.90 -6.61
C VAL A 66 -0.72 10.29 -6.61
N PHE A 67 -0.04 11.30 -6.06
CA PHE A 67 -0.51 12.68 -6.13
C PHE A 67 -0.71 13.17 -7.57
N ASN A 68 0.11 12.67 -8.49
CA ASN A 68 0.10 13.09 -9.89
C ASN A 68 -0.68 12.13 -10.79
N GLN A 69 -1.36 11.13 -10.22
CA GLN A 69 -2.19 10.22 -10.99
C GLN A 69 -3.52 10.87 -11.31
N HIS A 70 -3.71 11.26 -12.56
CA HIS A 70 -4.92 11.91 -13.06
C HIS A 70 -5.65 11.08 -14.11
N ASP A 71 -5.11 9.93 -14.49
CA ASP A 71 -5.72 9.07 -15.51
C ASP A 71 -7.00 8.43 -14.97
N PRO A 72 -8.16 8.72 -15.57
CA PRO A 72 -9.43 8.16 -15.11
C PRO A 72 -9.46 6.63 -15.09
N TRP A 73 -8.73 5.99 -15.99
CA TRP A 73 -8.69 4.53 -16.02
C TRP A 73 -8.08 3.97 -14.72
N PHE A 74 -6.94 4.52 -14.29
CA PHE A 74 -6.31 4.11 -13.04
C PHE A 74 -7.19 4.42 -11.84
N LEU A 75 -7.73 5.64 -11.77
CA LEU A 75 -8.53 6.06 -10.63
C LEU A 75 -9.81 5.23 -10.50
N ASP A 76 -10.45 4.87 -11.62
CA ASP A 76 -11.64 4.03 -11.59
C ASP A 76 -11.32 2.61 -11.14
N GLN A 77 -10.16 2.07 -11.54
CA GLN A 77 -9.71 0.76 -11.06
C GLN A 77 -9.46 0.78 -9.56
N TYR A 78 -8.82 1.83 -9.05
CA TYR A 78 -8.59 1.98 -7.61
C TYR A 78 -9.91 2.02 -6.84
N ARG A 79 -10.90 2.74 -7.35
CA ARG A 79 -12.22 2.86 -6.69
C ARG A 79 -12.96 1.54 -6.60
N GLN A 80 -12.68 0.61 -7.48
CA GLN A 80 -13.31 -0.71 -7.50
C GLN A 80 -12.54 -1.76 -6.69
N SER A 81 -11.40 -1.39 -6.14
CA SER A 81 -10.48 -2.32 -5.48
C SER A 81 -10.56 -2.22 -3.97
N ASN A 82 -10.11 -3.28 -3.29
CA ASN A 82 -9.97 -3.30 -1.83
C ASN A 82 -8.56 -2.84 -1.46
N ILE A 83 -8.44 -1.64 -0.90
CA ILE A 83 -7.16 -1.05 -0.54
C ILE A 83 -7.08 -0.95 0.98
N ILE A 84 -6.19 -1.71 1.58
CA ILE A 84 -5.94 -1.70 3.03
C ILE A 84 -4.47 -1.39 3.26
N VAL A 85 -4.21 -0.30 3.97
CA VAL A 85 -2.87 0.13 4.33
C VAL A 85 -2.85 0.33 5.84
N CYS A 86 -2.00 -0.41 6.53
CA CYS A 86 -1.97 -0.45 7.98
C CYS A 86 -0.60 -0.09 8.52
N THR A 87 -0.57 0.62 9.63
CA THR A 87 0.64 0.90 10.38
C THR A 87 0.37 0.85 11.87
N GLY A 88 1.42 0.55 12.66
CA GLY A 88 1.41 0.79 14.10
C GLY A 88 2.10 2.11 14.42
N HIS A 89 2.12 2.46 15.69
CA HIS A 89 2.84 3.64 16.19
C HIS A 89 3.92 3.26 17.20
N GLY A 90 4.21 1.99 17.31
CA GLY A 90 5.21 1.46 18.23
C GLY A 90 6.63 1.51 17.68
N PRO A 91 7.56 0.79 18.35
CA PRO A 91 8.96 0.78 17.93
C PRO A 91 9.16 0.42 16.46
N TRP A 92 10.03 1.13 15.80
CA TRP A 92 10.43 0.95 14.39
C TRP A 92 9.35 1.24 13.34
N GLU A 93 8.18 1.78 13.76
CA GLU A 93 7.11 2.15 12.84
C GLU A 93 7.22 3.59 12.32
N HIS A 94 7.99 4.44 12.99
CA HIS A 94 7.97 5.88 12.72
C HIS A 94 8.49 6.27 11.34
N ASP A 95 9.40 5.49 10.77
CA ASP A 95 9.96 5.78 9.44
C ASP A 95 8.92 5.67 8.33
N GLY A 96 7.91 4.83 8.55
CA GLY A 96 6.84 4.64 7.58
C GLY A 96 5.72 5.67 7.65
N LEU A 97 5.58 6.36 8.77
CA LEU A 97 4.44 7.25 9.00
C LEU A 97 4.32 8.40 8.00
N PRO A 98 5.40 9.13 7.66
CA PRO A 98 5.26 10.23 6.70
C PRO A 98 4.71 9.79 5.35
N SER A 99 5.21 8.69 4.80
CA SER A 99 4.75 8.19 3.50
C SER A 99 3.36 7.56 3.60
N PHE A 100 3.04 6.93 4.72
CA PHE A 100 1.69 6.44 4.98
C PHE A 100 0.67 7.57 4.89
N TYR A 101 0.93 8.69 5.55
CA TYR A 101 0.02 9.84 5.53
C TYR A 101 -0.04 10.51 4.16
N LYS A 102 1.06 10.55 3.42
CA LYS A 102 1.07 11.10 2.06
C LYS A 102 0.20 10.28 1.11
N VAL A 103 0.32 8.95 1.15
CA VAL A 103 -0.51 8.08 0.31
C VAL A 103 -1.98 8.21 0.70
N LYS A 104 -2.27 8.26 2.00
CA LYS A 104 -3.62 8.46 2.51
C LYS A 104 -4.22 9.75 1.96
N GLU A 105 -3.50 10.86 2.11
CA GLU A 105 -3.96 12.15 1.62
C GLU A 105 -4.19 12.13 0.10
N ALA A 106 -3.27 11.55 -0.66
CA ALA A 106 -3.38 11.48 -2.11
C ALA A 106 -4.62 10.73 -2.56
N LEU A 107 -4.88 9.57 -1.96
CA LEU A 107 -6.06 8.76 -2.31
C LEU A 107 -7.36 9.45 -1.88
N GLU A 108 -7.37 10.11 -0.73
CA GLU A 108 -8.53 10.90 -0.30
C GLU A 108 -8.83 12.05 -1.27
N MET A 109 -7.80 12.77 -1.69
CA MET A 109 -7.95 13.87 -2.66
C MET A 109 -8.48 13.38 -4.01
N LYS A 110 -8.17 12.15 -4.40
CA LYS A 110 -8.64 11.56 -5.65
C LYS A 110 -10.01 10.89 -5.52
N GLY A 111 -10.61 10.90 -4.34
CA GLY A 111 -11.91 10.25 -4.12
C GLY A 111 -11.82 8.73 -4.21
N VAL A 112 -10.70 8.14 -3.87
CA VAL A 112 -10.50 6.69 -3.87
C VAL A 112 -10.75 6.15 -2.47
N PRO A 113 -11.79 5.31 -2.27
CA PRO A 113 -12.03 4.70 -0.97
C PRO A 113 -10.91 3.73 -0.63
N ALA A 114 -10.34 3.89 0.56
CA ALA A 114 -9.28 3.02 1.05
C ALA A 114 -9.34 2.98 2.57
N TRP A 115 -8.94 1.85 3.13
CA TRP A 115 -8.91 1.66 4.57
C TRP A 115 -7.48 1.87 5.06
N PHE A 116 -7.21 3.05 5.63
CA PHE A 116 -5.94 3.38 6.28
C PHE A 116 -6.12 3.18 7.78
N ASP A 117 -5.57 2.08 8.29
CA ASP A 117 -5.75 1.65 9.66
C ASP A 117 -4.49 1.92 10.48
N GLU A 118 -4.64 2.67 11.56
CA GLU A 118 -3.54 3.02 12.47
C GLU A 118 -3.74 2.30 13.79
N TRP A 119 -2.77 1.45 14.15
CA TRP A 119 -2.78 0.74 15.41
C TRP A 119 -1.93 1.49 16.43
N GLY A 120 -2.03 1.12 17.71
CA GLY A 120 -1.49 1.92 18.81
C GLY A 120 0.03 1.92 18.97
N GLY A 121 0.50 2.64 20.00
CA GLY A 121 1.92 2.78 20.31
C GLY A 121 2.59 1.52 20.82
N ASP A 122 1.82 0.49 21.15
CA ASP A 122 2.32 -0.84 21.52
C ASP A 122 2.57 -1.72 20.30
N VAL A 123 2.11 -1.32 19.11
CA VAL A 123 2.20 -2.11 17.89
C VAL A 123 3.52 -1.80 17.18
N ALA A 124 4.48 -2.70 17.31
CA ALA A 124 5.81 -2.56 16.76
C ALA A 124 5.90 -3.06 15.32
N HIS A 125 6.98 -2.67 14.65
CA HIS A 125 7.32 -3.13 13.31
C HIS A 125 7.93 -4.54 13.38
N ASP A 126 7.08 -5.55 13.62
CA ASP A 126 7.56 -6.91 13.85
C ASP A 126 6.48 -7.96 13.54
N TRP A 127 6.93 -9.19 13.32
CA TRP A 127 6.13 -10.34 12.92
C TRP A 127 4.97 -10.68 13.87
N PRO A 128 5.09 -10.59 15.20
CA PRO A 128 3.95 -10.90 16.07
C PRO A 128 2.71 -10.08 15.73
N TRP A 129 2.89 -8.80 15.39
CA TRP A 129 1.79 -7.92 15.01
C TRP A 129 1.27 -8.21 13.62
N TRP A 130 2.16 -8.48 12.66
CA TRP A 130 1.75 -8.80 11.29
C TRP A 130 0.97 -10.12 11.23
N ARG A 131 1.30 -11.08 12.07
CA ARG A 131 0.56 -12.35 12.20
C ARG A 131 -0.84 -12.17 12.75
N VAL A 132 -1.08 -11.10 13.49
CA VAL A 132 -2.41 -10.74 13.99
C VAL A 132 -3.16 -9.94 12.94
N GLN A 133 -2.49 -8.98 12.31
CA GLN A 133 -3.09 -8.04 11.37
C GLN A 133 -3.56 -8.73 10.08
N MET A 134 -2.76 -9.60 9.50
CA MET A 134 -3.10 -10.23 8.22
C MET A 134 -4.40 -11.04 8.31
N PRO A 135 -4.58 -11.96 9.26
CA PRO A 135 -5.87 -12.65 9.39
C PRO A 135 -7.03 -11.71 9.72
N TYR A 136 -6.78 -10.66 10.50
CA TYR A 136 -7.79 -9.68 10.83
C TYR A 136 -8.34 -9.03 9.55
N PHE A 137 -7.46 -8.54 8.67
CA PHE A 137 -7.89 -7.89 7.44
C PHE A 137 -8.51 -8.88 6.45
N LEU A 138 -7.95 -10.07 6.33
CA LEU A 138 -8.51 -11.12 5.46
C LEU A 138 -9.93 -11.46 5.88
N SER A 139 -10.19 -11.59 7.18
CA SER A 139 -11.54 -11.88 7.67
C SER A 139 -12.52 -10.74 7.37
N ARG A 140 -12.05 -9.48 7.41
CA ARG A 140 -12.89 -8.32 7.07
C ARG A 140 -13.27 -8.28 5.60
N LEU A 141 -12.46 -8.90 4.74
CA LEU A 141 -12.75 -9.03 3.32
C LEU A 141 -13.58 -10.28 2.98
N GLY A 142 -13.90 -11.10 3.98
CA GLY A 142 -14.64 -12.34 3.77
C GLY A 142 -13.77 -13.49 3.25
N LEU A 143 -12.48 -13.42 3.51
CA LEU A 143 -11.52 -14.44 3.02
C LEU A 143 -11.03 -15.39 4.11
#